data_45fd50c0b46eb95a2979690303308e83
#
_entry.id   45fd50c0b46eb95a2979690303308e83
#
_cell.length_a   1.000
_cell.length_b   1.000
_cell.length_c   1.000
_cell.angle_alpha   90.00
_cell.angle_beta   90.00
_cell.angle_gamma   90.00
#
_symmetry.space_group_name_H-M   'P 1'
#
loop_
_entity.id
_entity.type
_entity.pdbx_description
1 polymer ?
#
loop_
_entity_poly.entity_id
_entity_poly.type
_entity_poly.pdbx_seq_one_letter_code
_entity_poly.pdbx_strand_id
1 'polypeptide(L)'
;MRKLSLVLASLLAVAFSFATMPAKAGSHAIEACLITKTDINPFFVKMKEGAEARANELGVKLSFFAGKVDGDHETQVRAIETCIASGAKGILIAASDTKAIVTPLKNAQDNGLLVIALDTPLEPITAADSTFATDNFKAGELGGAWVAAKLGADAANAKIAMLDLNESQPSVGVL
;
A
#
# COMPACT_ATOMS: atom_id res chain seq x y z
N MET A 1 -0.97 -94.62 7.19
CA MET A 1 -2.23 -94.18 6.76
C MET A 1 -2.39 -92.76 7.19
N ARG A 2 -2.91 -91.87 6.57
CA ARG A 2 -3.09 -90.42 6.72
C ARG A 2 -1.81 -89.55 6.63
N LYS A 3 -1.58 -89.07 5.44
CA LYS A 3 -0.57 -88.07 5.10
C LYS A 3 -1.08 -86.69 5.54
N LEU A 4 -0.33 -86.02 6.41
CA LEU A 4 -0.61 -84.67 6.86
C LEU A 4 0.17 -83.67 5.97
N SER A 5 -0.53 -82.97 5.08
CA SER A 5 0.05 -81.94 4.23
C SER A 5 0.20 -80.64 5.01
N LEU A 6 1.46 -80.20 5.22
CA LEU A 6 1.72 -78.83 5.71
C LEU A 6 1.58 -77.87 4.56
N VAL A 7 0.60 -76.96 4.65
CA VAL A 7 0.47 -75.81 3.78
C VAL A 7 1.25 -74.66 4.42
N LEU A 8 2.35 -74.30 3.77
CA LEU A 8 3.20 -73.14 4.17
C LEU A 8 2.57 -71.88 3.62
N ALA A 9 1.90 -71.12 4.46
CA ALA A 9 1.36 -69.81 4.08
C ALA A 9 2.45 -68.75 4.14
N SER A 10 2.92 -68.33 2.97
CA SER A 10 3.89 -67.22 2.80
C SER A 10 3.14 -65.90 2.92
N LEU A 11 3.20 -65.20 4.07
CA LEU A 11 2.75 -63.80 4.21
C LEU A 11 3.76 -62.91 3.52
N LEU A 12 3.39 -62.36 2.38
CA LEU A 12 4.10 -61.30 1.67
C LEU A 12 3.74 -59.96 2.31
N ALA A 13 4.59 -59.45 3.23
CA ALA A 13 4.44 -58.12 3.81
C ALA A 13 4.93 -57.09 2.78
N VAL A 14 3.98 -56.47 2.08
CA VAL A 14 4.26 -55.31 1.23
C VAL A 14 4.43 -54.09 2.14
N ALA A 15 5.68 -53.73 2.43
CA ALA A 15 6.02 -52.49 3.10
C ALA A 15 5.75 -51.30 2.15
N PHE A 16 4.61 -50.64 2.33
CA PHE A 16 4.28 -49.38 1.65
C PHE A 16 5.15 -48.28 2.30
N SER A 17 6.31 -48.01 1.70
CA SER A 17 7.16 -46.89 2.08
C SER A 17 6.46 -45.61 1.62
N PHE A 18 5.76 -44.97 2.53
CA PHE A 18 5.33 -43.59 2.32
C PHE A 18 6.58 -42.70 2.30
N ALA A 19 7.06 -42.42 1.10
CA ALA A 19 8.03 -41.35 0.89
C ALA A 19 7.36 -40.05 1.29
N THR A 20 7.64 -39.57 2.51
CA THR A 20 7.31 -38.22 2.91
C THR A 20 8.10 -37.26 2.04
N MET A 21 7.51 -36.84 0.92
CA MET A 21 8.06 -35.70 0.21
C MET A 21 8.05 -34.51 1.18
N PRO A 22 9.20 -33.84 1.39
CA PRO A 22 9.18 -32.60 2.15
C PRO A 22 8.25 -31.66 1.38
N ALA A 23 7.13 -31.30 1.97
CA ALA A 23 6.31 -30.20 1.47
C ALA A 23 7.25 -28.99 1.45
N LYS A 24 7.70 -28.58 0.25
CA LYS A 24 8.39 -27.33 0.05
C LYS A 24 7.37 -26.28 0.50
N ALA A 25 7.52 -25.77 1.73
CA ALA A 25 6.77 -24.64 2.20
C ALA A 25 7.00 -23.55 1.15
N GLY A 26 6.04 -23.35 0.28
CA GLY A 26 6.06 -22.25 -0.66
C GLY A 26 6.24 -21.00 0.18
N SER A 27 7.36 -20.31 0.05
CA SER A 27 7.49 -18.97 0.59
C SER A 27 6.41 -18.18 -0.14
N HIS A 28 5.23 -18.05 0.49
CA HIS A 28 4.23 -17.13 -0.02
C HIS A 28 4.90 -15.76 0.01
N ALA A 29 5.21 -15.21 -1.17
CA ALA A 29 5.73 -13.87 -1.27
C ALA A 29 4.77 -12.95 -0.51
N ILE A 30 5.31 -12.11 0.35
CA ILE A 30 4.50 -11.09 1.03
C ILE A 30 3.83 -10.27 -0.06
N GLU A 31 2.52 -10.12 0.00
CA GLU A 31 1.77 -9.27 -0.90
C GLU A 31 1.50 -7.92 -0.23
N ALA A 32 1.71 -6.84 -0.97
CA ALA A 32 1.39 -5.47 -0.57
C ALA A 32 0.64 -4.76 -1.69
N CYS A 33 -0.13 -3.75 -1.34
CA CYS A 33 -0.83 -2.90 -2.29
C CYS A 33 -0.25 -1.49 -2.28
N LEU A 34 -0.11 -0.88 -3.46
CA LEU A 34 0.08 0.55 -3.63
C LEU A 34 -1.17 1.15 -4.25
N ILE A 35 -1.76 2.14 -3.59
CA ILE A 35 -2.98 2.82 -4.04
C ILE A 35 -2.67 4.30 -4.17
N THR A 36 -2.72 4.85 -5.39
CA THR A 36 -2.45 6.26 -5.67
C THR A 36 -3.70 7.04 -6.03
N LYS A 37 -3.62 8.38 -6.07
CA LYS A 37 -4.75 9.22 -6.47
C LYS A 37 -5.12 9.03 -7.93
N THR A 38 -4.08 8.97 -8.80
CA THR A 38 -4.22 8.70 -10.24
C THR A 38 -3.03 7.90 -10.76
N ASP A 39 -3.14 7.35 -11.96
CA ASP A 39 -2.06 6.65 -12.67
C ASP A 39 -1.42 7.48 -13.80
N ILE A 40 -1.93 8.69 -14.03
CA ILE A 40 -1.46 9.59 -15.12
C ILE A 40 -0.59 10.73 -14.63
N ASN A 41 -0.68 11.13 -13.35
CA ASN A 41 0.17 12.17 -12.78
C ASN A 41 1.62 11.67 -12.68
N PRO A 42 2.61 12.37 -13.27
CA PRO A 42 4.02 11.94 -13.27
C PRO A 42 4.59 11.65 -11.87
N PHE A 43 4.11 12.34 -10.84
CA PHE A 43 4.50 12.11 -9.45
C PHE A 43 4.11 10.69 -9.00
N PHE A 44 2.87 10.28 -9.22
CA PHE A 44 2.40 8.95 -8.85
C PHE A 44 2.95 7.85 -9.76
N VAL A 45 3.22 8.17 -11.04
CA VAL A 45 3.94 7.26 -11.95
C VAL A 45 5.32 6.94 -11.39
N LYS A 46 6.08 7.96 -10.94
CA LYS A 46 7.40 7.76 -10.32
C LYS A 46 7.34 7.04 -8.97
N MET A 47 6.31 7.30 -8.18
CA MET A 47 6.06 6.57 -6.94
C MET A 47 5.85 5.07 -7.21
N LYS A 48 5.04 4.73 -8.21
CA LYS A 48 4.80 3.35 -8.65
C LYS A 48 6.09 2.68 -9.10
N GLU A 49 6.84 3.31 -10.00
CA GLU A 49 8.12 2.77 -10.52
C GLU A 49 9.10 2.47 -9.37
N GLY A 50 9.24 3.39 -8.40
CA GLY A 50 10.10 3.21 -7.25
C GLY A 50 9.63 2.07 -6.34
N ALA A 51 8.33 1.98 -6.11
CA ALA A 51 7.74 0.92 -5.29
C ALA A 51 7.89 -0.46 -5.96
N GLU A 52 7.65 -0.57 -7.27
CA GLU A 52 7.84 -1.81 -8.04
C GLU A 52 9.30 -2.27 -8.03
N ALA A 53 10.24 -1.35 -8.24
CA ALA A 53 11.67 -1.66 -8.18
C ALA A 53 12.05 -2.23 -6.80
N ARG A 54 11.62 -1.59 -5.73
CA ARG A 54 11.93 -2.03 -4.37
C ARG A 54 11.22 -3.31 -3.98
N ALA A 55 9.97 -3.49 -4.41
CA ALA A 55 9.22 -4.73 -4.19
C ALA A 55 9.92 -5.93 -4.84
N ASN A 56 10.41 -5.77 -6.07
CA ASN A 56 11.17 -6.80 -6.78
C ASN A 56 12.46 -7.18 -6.04
N GLU A 57 13.22 -6.19 -5.54
CA GLU A 57 14.44 -6.44 -4.76
C GLU A 57 14.16 -7.22 -3.47
N LEU A 58 13.02 -6.96 -2.83
CA LEU A 58 12.63 -7.57 -1.56
C LEU A 58 11.85 -8.89 -1.73
N GLY A 59 11.51 -9.29 -2.96
CA GLY A 59 10.66 -10.45 -3.22
C GLY A 59 9.21 -10.26 -2.76
N VAL A 60 8.74 -9.00 -2.70
CA VAL A 60 7.37 -8.64 -2.36
C VAL A 60 6.54 -8.61 -3.64
N LYS A 61 5.36 -9.23 -3.62
CA LYS A 61 4.38 -9.08 -4.70
C LYS A 61 3.62 -7.77 -4.49
N LEU A 62 3.81 -6.80 -5.37
CA LEU A 62 3.12 -5.51 -5.31
C LEU A 62 1.92 -5.49 -6.26
N SER A 63 0.72 -5.24 -5.72
CA SER A 63 -0.49 -4.96 -6.49
C SER A 63 -0.69 -3.45 -6.54
N PHE A 64 -0.89 -2.90 -7.74
CA PHE A 64 -1.05 -1.46 -7.96
C PHE A 64 -2.50 -1.12 -8.31
N PHE A 65 -3.03 -0.08 -7.68
CA PHE A 65 -4.34 0.51 -7.92
C PHE A 65 -4.24 2.04 -7.95
N ALA A 66 -5.17 2.66 -8.64
CA ALA A 66 -5.26 4.11 -8.70
C ALA A 66 -6.73 4.57 -8.81
N GLY A 67 -7.03 5.77 -8.31
CA GLY A 67 -8.26 6.47 -8.65
C GLY A 67 -8.28 6.85 -10.14
N LYS A 68 -9.45 7.11 -10.68
CA LYS A 68 -9.62 7.54 -12.07
C LYS A 68 -9.22 9.00 -12.27
N VAL A 69 -9.46 9.81 -11.23
CA VAL A 69 -9.14 11.24 -11.16
C VAL A 69 -8.78 11.59 -9.72
N ASP A 70 -8.17 12.75 -9.50
CA ASP A 70 -8.02 13.31 -8.16
C ASP A 70 -9.39 13.48 -7.49
N GLY A 71 -9.52 13.04 -6.23
CA GLY A 71 -10.79 13.05 -5.50
C GLY A 71 -11.62 11.76 -5.63
N ASP A 72 -11.26 10.82 -6.50
CA ASP A 72 -11.96 9.53 -6.64
C ASP A 72 -11.63 8.57 -5.49
N HIS A 73 -12.10 8.90 -4.28
CA HIS A 73 -11.93 8.04 -3.12
C HIS A 73 -12.72 6.73 -3.21
N GLU A 74 -13.85 6.70 -3.93
CA GLU A 74 -14.66 5.49 -4.07
C GLU A 74 -13.89 4.35 -4.76
N THR A 75 -13.11 4.67 -5.80
CA THR A 75 -12.25 3.66 -6.44
C THR A 75 -11.15 3.20 -5.49
N GLN A 76 -10.61 4.09 -4.65
CA GLN A 76 -9.63 3.71 -3.62
C GLN A 76 -10.24 2.80 -2.55
N VAL A 77 -11.49 3.02 -2.14
CA VAL A 77 -12.21 2.12 -1.21
C VAL A 77 -12.29 0.70 -1.79
N ARG A 78 -12.71 0.56 -3.04
CA ARG A 78 -12.75 -0.75 -3.71
C ARG A 78 -11.38 -1.41 -3.82
N ALA A 79 -10.32 -0.61 -4.01
CA ALA A 79 -8.95 -1.13 -4.01
C ALA A 79 -8.54 -1.67 -2.63
N ILE A 80 -8.88 -0.96 -1.54
CA ILE A 80 -8.65 -1.42 -0.17
C ILE A 80 -9.36 -2.77 0.09
N GLU A 81 -10.64 -2.87 -0.28
CA GLU A 81 -11.40 -4.11 -0.15
C GLU A 81 -10.76 -5.27 -0.94
N THR A 82 -10.25 -4.98 -2.13
CA THR A 82 -9.53 -5.96 -2.96
C THR A 82 -8.25 -6.43 -2.26
N CYS A 83 -7.49 -5.51 -1.65
CA CYS A 83 -6.28 -5.83 -0.91
C CYS A 83 -6.56 -6.70 0.33
N ILE A 84 -7.63 -6.42 1.06
CA ILE A 84 -8.08 -7.25 2.18
C ILE A 84 -8.42 -8.66 1.66
N ALA A 85 -9.22 -8.73 0.61
CA ALA A 85 -9.67 -10.01 0.05
C ALA A 85 -8.53 -10.86 -0.53
N SER A 86 -7.48 -10.23 -1.08
CA SER A 86 -6.29 -10.95 -1.58
C SER A 86 -5.38 -11.48 -0.47
N GLY A 87 -5.61 -11.08 0.78
CA GLY A 87 -4.76 -11.45 1.92
C GLY A 87 -3.43 -10.68 1.96
N ALA A 88 -3.37 -9.51 1.34
CA ALA A 88 -2.22 -8.61 1.42
C ALA A 88 -1.83 -8.33 2.88
N LYS A 89 -0.56 -8.01 3.11
CA LYS A 89 -0.01 -7.73 4.44
C LYS A 89 0.15 -6.24 4.71
N GLY A 90 -0.01 -5.42 3.67
CA GLY A 90 0.08 -3.98 3.83
C GLY A 90 -0.50 -3.22 2.66
N ILE A 91 -0.90 -2.00 2.97
CA ILE A 91 -1.40 -0.99 2.03
C ILE A 91 -0.54 0.25 2.18
N LEU A 92 0.00 0.73 1.06
CA LEU A 92 0.60 2.04 0.91
C LEU A 92 -0.39 2.90 0.13
N ILE A 93 -0.85 4.01 0.67
CA ILE A 93 -1.91 4.80 0.06
C ILE A 93 -1.60 6.30 0.05
N ALA A 94 -1.74 6.93 -1.12
CA ALA A 94 -1.90 8.37 -1.26
C ALA A 94 -3.40 8.68 -1.37
N ALA A 95 -4.01 9.11 -0.27
CA ALA A 95 -5.46 9.26 -0.15
C ALA A 95 -6.01 10.43 -0.99
N SER A 96 -7.07 10.20 -1.73
CA SER A 96 -7.82 11.25 -2.46
C SER A 96 -8.75 12.04 -1.55
N ASP A 97 -9.22 11.45 -0.45
CA ASP A 97 -9.96 12.10 0.63
C ASP A 97 -9.46 11.58 1.96
N THR A 98 -8.93 12.47 2.79
CA THR A 98 -8.22 12.13 4.03
C THR A 98 -9.13 11.64 5.16
N LYS A 99 -10.44 11.95 5.09
CA LYS A 99 -11.45 11.56 6.08
C LYS A 99 -12.27 10.36 5.60
N ALA A 100 -12.77 10.41 4.37
CA ALA A 100 -13.63 9.36 3.83
C ALA A 100 -12.93 7.99 3.77
N ILE A 101 -11.61 7.99 3.59
CA ILE A 101 -10.82 6.75 3.48
C ILE A 101 -10.52 6.07 4.83
N VAL A 102 -10.71 6.78 5.97
CA VAL A 102 -10.31 6.29 7.30
C VAL A 102 -11.04 5.00 7.70
N THR A 103 -12.36 4.95 7.51
CA THR A 103 -13.14 3.75 7.86
C THR A 103 -12.73 2.51 7.07
N PRO A 104 -12.58 2.56 5.74
CA PRO A 104 -12.03 1.43 4.96
C PRO A 104 -10.63 1.00 5.40
N LEU A 105 -9.75 1.95 5.71
CA LEU A 105 -8.38 1.64 6.16
C LEU A 105 -8.38 1.02 7.56
N LYS A 106 -9.25 1.48 8.46
CA LYS A 106 -9.44 0.83 9.76
C LYS A 106 -9.86 -0.62 9.60
N ASN A 107 -10.77 -0.91 8.69
CA ASN A 107 -11.16 -2.29 8.37
C ASN A 107 -9.96 -3.11 7.87
N ALA A 108 -9.07 -2.52 7.06
CA ALA A 108 -7.84 -3.20 6.63
C ALA A 108 -6.93 -3.52 7.83
N GLN A 109 -6.73 -2.56 8.75
CA GLN A 109 -5.96 -2.78 9.98
C GLN A 109 -6.58 -3.87 10.86
N ASP A 110 -7.90 -3.87 11.02
CA ASP A 110 -8.63 -4.90 11.80
C ASP A 110 -8.50 -6.30 11.16
N ASN A 111 -8.23 -6.39 9.86
CA ASN A 111 -7.87 -7.61 9.13
C ASN A 111 -6.35 -7.89 9.12
N GLY A 112 -5.57 -7.14 9.89
CA GLY A 112 -4.14 -7.37 10.10
C GLY A 112 -3.23 -6.81 9.00
N LEU A 113 -3.70 -5.90 8.16
CA LEU A 113 -2.87 -5.20 7.18
C LEU A 113 -2.19 -3.99 7.83
N LEU A 114 -0.91 -3.80 7.53
CA LEU A 114 -0.19 -2.55 7.85
C LEU A 114 -0.67 -1.45 6.90
N VAL A 115 -1.00 -0.28 7.43
CA VAL A 115 -1.44 0.89 6.65
C VAL A 115 -0.39 2.00 6.72
N ILE A 116 0.15 2.37 5.56
CA ILE A 116 1.13 3.45 5.43
C ILE A 116 0.53 4.54 4.53
N ALA A 117 0.36 5.73 5.07
CA ALA A 117 -0.02 6.90 4.29
C ALA A 117 1.20 7.49 3.56
N LEU A 118 1.03 7.82 2.30
CA LEU A 118 2.03 8.42 1.44
C LEU A 118 1.55 9.78 0.95
N ASP A 119 2.45 10.77 0.87
CA ASP A 119 2.18 12.10 0.30
C ASP A 119 1.14 12.91 1.10
N THR A 120 -0.01 12.34 1.36
CA THR A 120 -1.15 13.01 1.98
C THR A 120 -1.47 12.38 3.34
N PRO A 121 -1.21 13.07 4.46
CA PRO A 121 -1.57 12.58 5.79
C PRO A 121 -3.07 12.36 5.93
N LEU A 122 -3.46 11.30 6.65
CA LEU A 122 -4.87 11.03 6.97
C LEU A 122 -5.36 11.96 8.09
N GLU A 123 -6.67 12.12 8.21
CA GLU A 123 -7.30 12.88 9.27
C GLU A 123 -8.30 12.01 10.08
N PRO A 124 -7.90 11.59 11.30
CA PRO A 124 -6.69 11.96 12.03
C PRO A 124 -5.43 11.25 11.49
N ILE A 125 -4.25 11.84 11.69
CA ILE A 125 -2.97 11.26 11.26
C ILE A 125 -2.71 9.86 11.84
N THR A 126 -3.27 9.59 13.01
CA THR A 126 -3.21 8.30 13.70
C THR A 126 -4.03 7.20 13.03
N ALA A 127 -4.77 7.51 11.97
CA ALA A 127 -5.51 6.50 11.19
C ALA A 127 -4.58 5.63 10.32
N ALA A 128 -3.33 6.03 10.12
CA ALA A 128 -2.28 5.21 9.53
C ALA A 128 -1.27 4.77 10.59
N ASP A 129 -0.65 3.59 10.39
CA ASP A 129 0.43 3.10 11.25
C ASP A 129 1.71 3.93 11.08
N SER A 130 1.90 4.50 9.89
CA SER A 130 2.97 5.45 9.59
C SER A 130 2.58 6.36 8.43
N THR A 131 3.20 7.55 8.38
CA THR A 131 2.99 8.53 7.30
C THR A 131 4.33 9.00 6.76
N PHE A 132 4.48 9.00 5.44
CA PHE A 132 5.62 9.55 4.73
C PHE A 132 5.13 10.63 3.78
N ALA A 133 5.38 11.88 4.12
CA ALA A 133 4.92 13.05 3.38
C ALA A 133 5.98 14.16 3.40
N THR A 134 5.89 15.08 2.47
CA THR A 134 6.63 16.33 2.49
C THR A 134 6.11 17.21 3.62
N ASP A 135 6.99 17.91 4.31
CA ASP A 135 6.62 19.04 5.18
C ASP A 135 6.21 20.23 4.29
N ASN A 136 4.94 20.23 3.91
CA ASN A 136 4.39 21.26 3.01
C ASN A 136 4.33 22.63 3.67
N PHE A 137 4.15 22.70 4.99
CA PHE A 137 4.24 23.98 5.71
C PHE A 137 5.64 24.60 5.56
N LYS A 138 6.67 23.77 5.75
CA LYS A 138 8.06 24.23 5.57
C LYS A 138 8.36 24.59 4.10
N ALA A 139 7.81 23.86 3.17
CA ALA A 139 7.93 24.18 1.74
C ALA A 139 7.28 25.55 1.43
N GLY A 140 6.10 25.82 1.99
CA GLY A 140 5.41 27.10 1.88
C GLY A 140 6.22 28.27 2.49
N GLU A 141 6.77 28.09 3.72
CA GLU A 141 7.66 29.07 4.32
C GLU A 141 8.86 29.41 3.43
N LEU A 142 9.53 28.39 2.88
CA LEU A 142 10.69 28.57 2.01
C LEU A 142 10.29 29.28 0.71
N GLY A 143 9.16 28.93 0.13
CA GLY A 143 8.60 29.58 -1.07
C GLY A 143 8.30 31.05 -0.82
N GLY A 144 7.59 31.34 0.27
CA GLY A 144 7.26 32.71 0.68
C GLY A 144 8.50 33.55 0.95
N ALA A 145 9.48 33.01 1.67
CA ALA A 145 10.73 33.69 1.94
C ALA A 145 11.51 34.01 0.63
N TRP A 146 11.53 33.07 -0.31
CA TRP A 146 12.15 33.29 -1.62
C TRP A 146 11.46 34.41 -2.39
N VAL A 147 10.12 34.40 -2.45
CA VAL A 147 9.34 35.46 -3.13
C VAL A 147 9.59 36.81 -2.49
N ALA A 148 9.54 36.90 -1.14
CA ALA A 148 9.80 38.14 -0.43
C ALA A 148 11.21 38.69 -0.72
N ALA A 149 12.22 37.83 -0.71
CA ALA A 149 13.60 38.21 -1.04
C ALA A 149 13.74 38.70 -2.49
N LYS A 150 13.01 38.10 -3.44
CA LYS A 150 13.04 38.53 -4.85
C LYS A 150 12.33 39.86 -5.09
N LEU A 151 11.25 40.14 -4.38
CA LEU A 151 10.49 41.38 -4.48
C LEU A 151 11.16 42.53 -3.72
N GLY A 152 11.95 42.23 -2.69
CA GLY A 152 12.66 43.23 -1.89
C GLY A 152 11.70 44.28 -1.31
N ALA A 153 11.93 45.58 -1.60
CA ALA A 153 11.11 46.67 -1.11
C ALA A 153 9.66 46.64 -1.62
N ASP A 154 9.39 45.99 -2.75
CA ASP A 154 8.05 45.88 -3.32
C ASP A 154 7.20 44.79 -2.65
N ALA A 155 7.78 43.93 -1.80
CA ALA A 155 7.10 42.81 -1.16
C ALA A 155 5.87 43.26 -0.35
N ALA A 156 5.95 44.40 0.35
CA ALA A 156 4.85 44.93 1.19
C ALA A 156 3.60 45.29 0.41
N ASN A 157 3.73 45.59 -0.89
CA ASN A 157 2.62 46.01 -1.76
C ASN A 157 2.30 44.96 -2.83
N ALA A 158 2.96 43.80 -2.82
CA ALA A 158 2.78 42.76 -3.81
C ALA A 158 1.39 42.13 -3.68
N LYS A 159 0.76 41.87 -4.84
CA LYS A 159 -0.46 41.09 -4.93
C LYS A 159 -0.09 39.67 -5.30
N ILE A 160 -0.39 38.72 -4.43
CA ILE A 160 -0.09 37.30 -4.59
C ILE A 160 -1.39 36.56 -4.81
N ALA A 161 -1.46 35.71 -5.83
CA ALA A 161 -2.53 34.77 -6.04
C ALA A 161 -2.06 33.39 -5.56
N MET A 162 -2.83 32.77 -4.68
CA MET A 162 -2.64 31.39 -4.26
C MET A 162 -3.64 30.50 -4.99
N LEU A 163 -3.13 29.46 -5.64
CA LEU A 163 -3.96 28.46 -6.33
C LEU A 163 -4.03 27.23 -5.43
N ASP A 164 -5.23 26.94 -4.97
CA ASP A 164 -5.54 25.78 -4.14
C ASP A 164 -6.39 24.77 -4.91
N LEU A 165 -6.42 23.51 -4.48
CA LEU A 165 -7.20 22.46 -5.13
C LEU A 165 -8.57 22.30 -4.44
N ASN A 166 -8.59 21.78 -3.24
CA ASN A 166 -9.79 21.65 -2.41
C ASN A 166 -9.44 21.31 -0.95
N GLU A 167 -10.40 21.48 -0.04
CA GLU A 167 -10.23 21.29 1.40
C GLU A 167 -10.04 19.82 1.83
N SER A 168 -10.42 18.83 0.99
CA SER A 168 -10.26 17.42 1.31
C SER A 168 -8.83 16.90 1.07
N GLN A 169 -7.94 17.75 0.56
CA GLN A 169 -6.55 17.43 0.26
C GLN A 169 -5.58 18.37 0.99
N PRO A 170 -5.34 18.18 2.29
CA PRO A 170 -4.50 19.06 3.09
C PRO A 170 -3.04 19.12 2.62
N SER A 171 -2.56 18.18 1.82
CA SER A 171 -1.25 18.26 1.17
C SER A 171 -1.12 19.44 0.19
N VAL A 172 -2.24 20.05 -0.22
CA VAL A 172 -2.29 21.22 -1.10
C VAL A 172 -2.71 22.47 -0.35
N GLY A 173 -3.62 22.36 0.64
CA GLY A 173 -4.19 23.49 1.38
C GLY A 173 -3.35 24.01 2.55
N VAL A 174 -2.18 23.42 2.85
CA VAL A 174 -1.31 23.79 3.99
C VAL A 174 -0.08 24.60 3.55
N LEU A 175 -0.09 25.13 2.35
CA LEU A 175 1.01 25.96 1.82
C LEU A 175 0.97 27.40 2.32
#